data_dab4adf982344eb68346271c26ffd020
#
_entry.id   dab4adf982344eb68346271c26ffd020
#
_cell.length_a   1.000
_cell.length_b   1.000
_cell.length_c   1.000
_cell.angle_alpha   90.00
_cell.angle_beta   90.00
_cell.angle_gamma   90.00
#
_symmetry.space_group_name_H-M   'P 1'
#
loop_
_entity.id
_entity.type
_entity.pdbx_description
1 polymer ?
#
loop_
_entity_poly.entity_id
_entity_poly.type
_entity_poly.pdbx_seq_one_letter_code
_entity_poly.pdbx_strand_id
1 'polypeptide(L)'
;MLFRSLESAPVPAPACMDCGKCTAACPAGALGPNGLDPDRCLSALTQKKGALTAEEEARLRGHGLVWGCDACQRACPYNRDVPLSPLPEFRTNLIHTLGTTDVDHLTRRQFQEKYPLRAFTWRGPGVLLRNLRLKEREGRNGPSV
;
A
#
# COMPACT_ATOMS: atom_id res chain seq x y z
N MET A 1 -16.32 -15.67 18.53
CA MET A 1 -15.93 -14.28 18.87
C MET A 1 -17.09 -13.39 18.45
N LEU A 2 -17.87 -12.85 19.42
CA LEU A 2 -19.01 -11.98 19.13
C LEU A 2 -18.49 -10.55 19.03
N PHE A 3 -18.55 -9.98 17.83
CA PHE A 3 -18.34 -8.55 17.65
C PHE A 3 -19.56 -7.81 18.23
N ARG A 4 -19.40 -7.20 19.40
CA ARG A 4 -20.34 -6.19 19.86
C ARG A 4 -20.08 -4.93 19.05
N SER A 5 -20.97 -4.62 18.13
CA SER A 5 -21.04 -3.26 17.60
C SER A 5 -21.43 -2.35 18.75
N LEU A 6 -20.57 -1.40 19.10
CA LEU A 6 -20.97 -0.28 19.93
C LEU A 6 -22.03 0.50 19.12
N GLU A 7 -23.21 0.65 19.68
CA GLU A 7 -24.23 1.55 19.11
C GLU A 7 -23.74 3.00 19.29
N SER A 8 -22.86 3.41 18.42
CA SER A 8 -22.58 4.83 18.24
C SER A 8 -23.44 5.32 17.07
N ALA A 9 -24.14 6.42 17.26
CA ALA A 9 -24.82 7.07 16.15
C ALA A 9 -23.81 7.30 15.01
N PRO A 10 -24.12 6.93 13.77
CA PRO A 10 -23.21 7.13 12.66
C PRO A 10 -22.91 8.63 12.51
N VAL A 11 -21.64 9.00 12.66
CA VAL A 11 -21.20 10.35 12.35
C VAL A 11 -21.34 10.50 10.84
N PRO A 12 -22.13 11.46 10.32
CA PRO A 12 -22.24 11.67 8.89
C PRO A 12 -20.87 11.98 8.33
N ALA A 13 -20.33 11.09 7.50
CA ALA A 13 -19.14 11.42 6.74
C ALA A 13 -19.48 12.55 5.74
N PRO A 14 -18.60 13.55 5.59
CA PRO A 14 -18.80 14.57 4.57
C PRO A 14 -18.92 13.89 3.20
N ALA A 15 -19.91 14.25 2.44
CA ALA A 15 -20.09 13.74 1.08
C ALA A 15 -18.89 14.12 0.20
N CYS A 16 -18.55 13.29 -0.78
CA CYS A 16 -17.54 13.65 -1.77
C CYS A 16 -17.92 14.95 -2.46
N MET A 17 -16.95 15.87 -2.61
CA MET A 17 -17.16 17.16 -3.31
C MET A 17 -16.89 17.04 -4.83
N ASP A 18 -16.68 15.86 -5.36
CA ASP A 18 -16.42 15.56 -6.78
C ASP A 18 -15.32 16.41 -7.43
N CYS A 19 -14.31 16.80 -6.65
CA CYS A 19 -13.22 17.69 -7.11
C CYS A 19 -12.21 17.02 -8.06
N GLY A 20 -12.29 15.72 -8.30
CA GLY A 20 -11.42 14.96 -9.21
C GLY A 20 -9.95 14.80 -8.80
N LYS A 21 -9.51 15.38 -7.68
CA LYS A 21 -8.08 15.36 -7.28
C LYS A 21 -7.54 13.95 -7.04
N CYS A 22 -8.33 13.04 -6.47
CA CYS A 22 -7.94 11.65 -6.26
C CYS A 22 -7.77 10.90 -7.60
N THR A 23 -8.64 11.15 -8.57
CA THR A 23 -8.55 10.58 -9.92
C THR A 23 -7.31 11.09 -10.65
N ALA A 24 -7.06 12.40 -10.60
CA ALA A 24 -5.89 13.02 -11.23
C ALA A 24 -4.57 12.56 -10.57
N ALA A 25 -4.57 12.31 -9.26
CA ALA A 25 -3.38 11.88 -8.52
C ALA A 25 -3.11 10.37 -8.61
N CYS A 26 -4.02 9.57 -9.18
CA CYS A 26 -3.86 8.13 -9.24
C CYS A 26 -2.80 7.74 -10.29
N PRO A 27 -1.61 7.21 -9.89
CA PRO A 27 -0.52 6.97 -10.83
C PRO A 27 -0.80 5.82 -11.80
N ALA A 28 -1.80 4.98 -11.51
CA ALA A 28 -2.21 3.87 -12.37
C ALA A 28 -3.56 4.11 -13.08
N GLY A 29 -4.16 5.29 -12.90
CA GLY A 29 -5.47 5.58 -13.45
C GLY A 29 -6.55 4.59 -13.02
N ALA A 30 -6.47 4.11 -11.78
CA ALA A 30 -7.39 3.11 -11.24
C ALA A 30 -8.72 3.71 -10.76
N LEU A 31 -8.82 5.03 -10.67
CA LEU A 31 -10.04 5.73 -10.27
C LEU A 31 -10.70 6.40 -11.49
N GLY A 32 -11.97 6.13 -11.67
CA GLY A 32 -12.76 6.66 -12.78
C GLY A 32 -14.22 6.90 -12.39
N PRO A 33 -15.07 7.24 -13.37
CA PRO A 33 -16.49 7.50 -13.14
C PRO A 33 -17.24 6.32 -12.51
N ASN A 34 -16.78 5.10 -12.80
CA ASN A 34 -17.39 3.86 -12.31
C ASN A 34 -16.77 3.39 -10.98
N GLY A 35 -15.99 4.24 -10.31
CA GLY A 35 -15.31 3.91 -9.05
C GLY A 35 -13.89 3.42 -9.23
N LEU A 36 -13.44 2.54 -8.31
CA LEU A 36 -12.09 1.98 -8.27
C LEU A 36 -12.02 0.67 -9.07
N ASP A 37 -11.09 0.63 -10.02
CA ASP A 37 -10.65 -0.60 -10.70
C ASP A 37 -9.52 -1.26 -9.86
N PRO A 38 -9.80 -2.38 -9.17
CA PRO A 38 -8.82 -3.05 -8.31
C PRO A 38 -7.67 -3.68 -9.11
N ASP A 39 -7.89 -4.08 -10.37
CA ASP A 39 -6.87 -4.71 -11.21
C ASP A 39 -5.81 -3.71 -11.69
N ARG A 40 -6.15 -2.42 -11.65
CA ARG A 40 -5.21 -1.33 -11.92
C ARG A 40 -4.63 -0.72 -10.65
N CYS A 41 -5.30 -0.87 -9.51
CA CYS A 41 -4.90 -0.24 -8.26
C CYS A 41 -3.54 -0.74 -7.76
N LEU A 42 -2.55 0.15 -7.61
CA LEU A 42 -1.22 -0.23 -7.13
C LEU A 42 -1.25 -0.80 -5.71
N SER A 43 -2.15 -0.34 -4.85
CA SER A 43 -2.32 -0.93 -3.52
C SER A 43 -2.77 -2.38 -3.59
N ALA A 44 -3.71 -2.71 -4.48
CA ALA A 44 -4.15 -4.09 -4.70
C ALA A 44 -3.04 -4.93 -5.33
N LEU A 45 -2.34 -4.42 -6.36
CA LEU A 45 -1.25 -5.11 -7.02
C LEU A 45 -0.07 -5.43 -6.09
N THR A 46 0.31 -4.50 -5.18
CA THR A 46 1.36 -4.78 -4.19
C THR A 46 1.01 -5.93 -3.26
N GLN A 47 -0.27 -6.24 -3.10
CA GLN A 47 -0.80 -7.28 -2.21
C GLN A 47 -1.22 -8.55 -2.94
N LYS A 48 -1.24 -8.56 -4.27
CA LYS A 48 -1.65 -9.71 -5.09
C LYS A 48 -0.73 -10.90 -4.84
N LYS A 49 -1.31 -12.08 -4.61
CA LYS A 49 -0.56 -13.34 -4.46
C LYS A 49 -0.16 -13.89 -5.82
N GLY A 50 0.91 -14.69 -5.84
CA GLY A 50 1.40 -15.35 -7.05
C GLY A 50 2.22 -14.43 -7.96
N ALA A 51 2.39 -14.86 -9.19
CA ALA A 51 3.10 -14.09 -10.21
C ALA A 51 2.25 -12.92 -10.69
N LEU A 52 2.93 -11.86 -11.09
CA LEU A 52 2.33 -10.73 -11.79
C LEU A 52 2.47 -10.92 -13.29
N THR A 53 1.56 -10.35 -14.06
CA THR A 53 1.74 -10.21 -15.49
C THR A 53 2.82 -9.18 -15.80
N ALA A 54 3.37 -9.19 -17.01
CA ALA A 54 4.37 -8.20 -17.42
C ALA A 54 3.87 -6.75 -17.30
N GLU A 55 2.58 -6.53 -17.58
CA GLU A 55 1.93 -5.23 -17.44
C GLU A 55 1.79 -4.78 -15.98
N GLU A 56 1.38 -5.70 -15.09
CA GLU A 56 1.30 -5.45 -13.65
C GLU A 56 2.67 -5.15 -13.05
N GLU A 57 3.70 -5.90 -13.47
CA GLU A 57 5.08 -5.63 -13.06
C GLU A 57 5.55 -4.24 -13.52
N ALA A 58 5.26 -3.87 -14.77
CA ALA A 58 5.62 -2.55 -15.29
C ALA A 58 4.99 -1.42 -14.48
N ARG A 59 3.70 -1.57 -14.12
CA ARG A 59 3.01 -0.60 -13.25
C ARG A 59 3.65 -0.50 -11.87
N LEU A 60 4.01 -1.64 -11.26
CA LEU A 60 4.64 -1.64 -9.93
C LEU A 60 6.07 -1.10 -9.97
N ARG A 61 6.84 -1.30 -11.04
CA ARG A 61 8.19 -0.76 -11.17
C ARG A 61 8.19 0.76 -11.03
N GLY A 62 7.35 1.49 -11.76
CA GLY A 62 7.24 2.95 -11.67
C GLY A 62 6.71 3.49 -10.34
N HIS A 63 6.28 2.63 -9.41
CA HIS A 63 5.72 3.05 -8.13
C HIS A 63 6.79 3.08 -7.03
N GLY A 64 6.89 4.19 -6.27
CA GLY A 64 7.93 4.38 -5.24
C GLY A 64 7.83 3.48 -4.00
N LEU A 65 6.69 2.79 -3.80
CA LEU A 65 6.43 1.98 -2.61
C LEU A 65 6.45 0.49 -2.93
N VAL A 66 6.92 -0.32 -1.99
CA VAL A 66 6.90 -1.80 -2.09
C VAL A 66 5.61 -2.41 -1.57
N TRP A 67 4.83 -1.64 -0.80
CA TRP A 67 3.56 -2.06 -0.21
C TRP A 67 2.59 -0.89 -0.09
N GLY A 68 1.33 -1.10 -0.50
CA GLY A 68 0.29 -0.08 -0.45
C GLY A 68 0.46 1.03 -1.47
N CYS A 69 -0.51 1.93 -1.52
CA CYS A 69 -0.48 3.17 -2.29
C CYS A 69 -1.57 4.09 -1.74
N ASP A 70 -1.21 5.25 -1.26
CA ASP A 70 -2.13 6.23 -0.67
C ASP A 70 -2.22 7.53 -1.47
N ALA A 71 -1.84 7.52 -2.76
CA ALA A 71 -1.82 8.71 -3.60
C ALA A 71 -3.19 9.41 -3.64
N CYS A 72 -4.28 8.66 -3.81
CA CYS A 72 -5.65 9.18 -3.80
C CYS A 72 -6.06 9.75 -2.45
N GLN A 73 -5.66 9.11 -1.35
CA GLN A 73 -5.96 9.57 0.01
C GLN A 73 -5.21 10.87 0.34
N ARG A 74 -3.93 10.96 -0.05
CA ARG A 74 -3.12 12.16 0.16
C ARG A 74 -3.58 13.35 -0.68
N ALA A 75 -4.16 13.10 -1.85
CA ALA A 75 -4.68 14.15 -2.72
C ALA A 75 -6.05 14.68 -2.27
N CYS A 76 -6.78 13.96 -1.42
CA CYS A 76 -8.11 14.33 -0.99
C CYS A 76 -8.07 15.54 -0.03
N PRO A 77 -8.82 16.63 -0.32
CA PRO A 77 -8.86 17.79 0.57
C PRO A 77 -9.37 17.47 1.97
N TYR A 78 -10.28 16.50 2.10
CA TYR A 78 -10.80 16.08 3.41
C TYR A 78 -9.76 15.39 4.30
N ASN A 79 -8.65 14.90 3.74
CA ASN A 79 -7.58 14.27 4.49
C ASN A 79 -6.43 15.24 4.84
N ARG A 80 -6.54 16.53 4.50
CA ARG A 80 -5.44 17.48 4.63
C ARG A 80 -5.12 17.80 6.09
N ASP A 81 -6.15 18.04 6.90
CA ASP A 81 -6.01 18.53 8.28
C ASP A 81 -6.58 17.55 9.31
N VAL A 82 -6.56 16.25 8.97
CA VAL A 82 -7.02 15.21 9.91
C VAL A 82 -6.04 15.05 11.07
N PRO A 83 -6.54 14.92 12.31
CA PRO A 83 -5.70 14.67 13.46
C PRO A 83 -4.90 13.38 13.29
N LEU A 84 -3.66 13.39 13.77
CA LEU A 84 -2.85 12.17 13.82
C LEU A 84 -3.52 11.13 14.73
N SER A 85 -3.40 9.84 14.35
CA SER A 85 -3.91 8.75 15.18
C SER A 85 -3.38 8.85 16.62
N PRO A 86 -4.24 8.69 17.64
CA PRO A 86 -3.79 8.64 19.04
C PRO A 86 -3.00 7.36 19.37
N LEU A 87 -3.08 6.33 18.50
CA LEU A 87 -2.40 5.04 18.70
C LEU A 87 -0.89 5.18 18.47
N PRO A 88 -0.04 4.88 19.48
CA PRO A 88 1.40 5.02 19.35
C PRO A 88 2.00 4.12 18.27
N GLU A 89 1.39 2.98 17.96
CA GLU A 89 1.83 2.03 16.94
C GLU A 89 1.89 2.65 15.53
N PHE A 90 1.10 3.68 15.25
CA PHE A 90 1.12 4.41 13.99
C PHE A 90 2.16 5.54 13.95
N ARG A 91 2.90 5.76 15.05
CA ARG A 91 3.86 6.86 15.18
C ARG A 91 5.26 6.42 15.59
N THR A 92 5.38 5.23 16.19
CA THR A 92 6.66 4.70 16.70
C THR A 92 7.09 3.47 15.90
N ASN A 93 8.40 3.24 15.86
CA ASN A 93 9.01 2.08 15.20
C ASN A 93 8.57 1.92 13.74
N LEU A 94 8.41 3.02 13.01
CA LEU A 94 8.02 3.00 11.62
C LEU A 94 9.15 2.43 10.75
N ILE A 95 8.79 1.62 9.76
CA ILE A 95 9.73 1.06 8.79
C ILE A 95 9.63 1.90 7.53
N HIS A 96 10.67 2.70 7.28
CA HIS A 96 10.72 3.59 6.12
C HIS A 96 11.36 2.93 4.90
N THR A 97 12.24 1.96 5.11
CA THR A 97 12.99 1.29 4.05
C THR A 97 13.11 -0.19 4.36
N LEU A 98 12.98 -1.02 3.33
CA LEU A 98 13.24 -2.47 3.36
C LEU A 98 14.01 -2.84 2.10
N GLY A 99 15.02 -3.71 2.26
CA GLY A 99 15.70 -4.38 1.15
C GLY A 99 15.33 -5.85 1.03
N THR A 100 15.77 -6.51 -0.04
CA THR A 100 15.56 -7.96 -0.20
C THR A 100 16.24 -8.74 0.91
N THR A 101 17.42 -8.31 1.35
CA THR A 101 18.19 -8.94 2.44
C THR A 101 17.47 -8.95 3.78
N ASP A 102 16.51 -8.07 3.98
CA ASP A 102 15.69 -8.03 5.20
C ASP A 102 14.65 -9.15 5.27
N VAL A 103 14.33 -9.77 4.12
CA VAL A 103 13.16 -10.63 3.95
C VAL A 103 13.49 -12.00 3.34
N ASP A 104 14.46 -12.11 2.43
CA ASP A 104 14.66 -13.27 1.54
C ASP A 104 15.00 -14.58 2.24
N HIS A 105 15.57 -14.50 3.44
CA HIS A 105 15.96 -15.67 4.26
C HIS A 105 14.92 -16.05 5.32
N LEU A 106 13.80 -15.33 5.41
CA LEU A 106 12.81 -15.52 6.47
C LEU A 106 11.76 -16.57 6.10
N THR A 107 11.56 -17.54 6.98
CA THR A 107 10.33 -18.36 6.97
C THR A 107 9.12 -17.50 7.32
N ARG A 108 7.91 -17.99 7.02
CA ARG A 108 6.68 -17.28 7.36
C ARG A 108 6.59 -16.94 8.86
N ARG A 109 7.01 -17.88 9.72
CA ARG A 109 7.00 -17.69 11.17
C ARG A 109 7.97 -16.60 11.59
N GLN A 110 9.22 -16.67 11.15
CA GLN A 110 10.24 -15.66 11.43
C GLN A 110 9.84 -14.28 10.93
N PHE A 111 9.19 -14.22 9.76
CA PHE A 111 8.66 -12.97 9.20
C PHE A 111 7.57 -12.35 10.09
N GLN A 112 6.65 -13.16 10.63
CA GLN A 112 5.62 -12.71 11.55
C GLN A 112 6.20 -12.25 12.89
N GLU A 113 7.22 -12.93 13.40
CA GLU A 113 7.91 -12.58 14.63
C GLU A 113 8.75 -11.28 14.47
N LYS A 114 9.41 -11.11 13.34
CA LYS A 114 10.22 -9.91 13.03
C LYS A 114 9.37 -8.66 12.76
N TYR A 115 8.23 -8.83 12.13
CA TYR A 115 7.35 -7.74 11.70
C TYR A 115 5.94 -7.85 12.28
N PRO A 116 5.77 -7.89 13.61
CA PRO A 116 4.45 -7.97 14.21
C PRO A 116 3.65 -6.69 13.90
N LEU A 117 2.33 -6.81 13.78
CA LEU A 117 1.40 -5.69 13.60
C LEU A 117 1.68 -4.80 12.37
N ARG A 118 2.36 -5.32 11.34
CA ARG A 118 2.59 -4.58 10.10
C ARG A 118 1.55 -4.99 9.04
N ALA A 119 1.11 -4.02 8.25
CA ALA A 119 0.09 -4.23 7.22
C ALA A 119 0.51 -5.28 6.16
N PHE A 120 1.79 -5.49 5.91
CA PHE A 120 2.29 -6.47 4.95
C PHE A 120 2.46 -7.88 5.53
N THR A 121 2.44 -8.05 6.86
CA THR A 121 2.79 -9.32 7.51
C THR A 121 1.79 -10.43 7.20
N TRP A 122 0.50 -10.10 7.02
CA TRP A 122 -0.55 -11.08 6.76
C TRP A 122 -0.39 -11.83 5.44
N ARG A 123 0.25 -11.25 4.44
CA ARG A 123 0.52 -11.90 3.15
C ARG A 123 1.73 -12.83 3.19
N GLY A 124 2.61 -12.67 4.18
CA GLY A 124 3.85 -13.41 4.30
C GLY A 124 5.00 -12.80 3.47
N PRO A 125 6.22 -13.35 3.61
CA PRO A 125 7.43 -12.74 3.03
C PRO A 125 7.45 -12.74 1.49
N GLY A 126 6.87 -13.76 0.84
CA GLY A 126 7.00 -13.96 -0.62
C GLY A 126 6.44 -12.82 -1.46
N VAL A 127 5.30 -12.25 -1.07
CA VAL A 127 4.70 -11.10 -1.80
C VAL A 127 5.59 -9.87 -1.67
N LEU A 128 6.05 -9.57 -0.45
CA LEU A 128 6.93 -8.43 -0.20
C LEU A 128 8.27 -8.59 -0.92
N LEU A 129 8.87 -9.77 -0.86
CA LEU A 129 10.14 -10.11 -1.53
C LEU A 129 10.03 -9.96 -3.06
N ARG A 130 8.93 -10.41 -3.67
CA ARG A 130 8.66 -10.19 -5.10
C ARG A 130 8.68 -8.70 -5.45
N ASN A 131 7.99 -7.87 -4.66
CA ASN A 131 7.91 -6.45 -4.91
C ASN A 131 9.28 -5.76 -4.74
N LEU A 132 10.05 -6.13 -3.72
CA LEU A 132 11.42 -5.64 -3.50
C LEU A 132 12.34 -5.99 -4.68
N ARG A 133 12.31 -7.24 -5.15
CA ARG A 133 13.13 -7.68 -6.31
C ARG A 133 12.78 -6.93 -7.59
N LEU A 134 11.52 -6.55 -7.80
CA LEU A 134 11.14 -5.71 -8.94
C LEU A 134 11.82 -4.34 -8.87
N LYS A 135 11.92 -3.75 -7.67
CA LYS A 135 12.58 -2.45 -7.46
C LYS A 135 14.09 -2.50 -7.64
N GLU A 136 14.74 -3.53 -7.16
CA GLU A 136 16.19 -3.69 -7.30
C GLU A 136 16.63 -3.89 -8.76
N ARG A 137 15.80 -4.53 -9.58
CA ARG A 137 16.07 -4.66 -11.02
C ARG A 137 16.02 -3.31 -11.72
N GLU A 138 15.18 -2.39 -11.28
CA GLU A 138 15.07 -1.04 -11.81
C GLU A 138 16.32 -0.20 -11.51
N GLY A 139 16.81 -0.25 -10.26
CA GLY A 139 18.02 0.45 -9.83
C GLY A 139 19.29 0.02 -10.57
N ARG A 140 19.32 -1.22 -11.09
CA ARG A 140 20.45 -1.73 -11.89
C ARG A 140 20.37 -1.38 -13.38
N ASN A 141 19.20 -1.03 -13.88
CA ASN A 141 18.95 -0.68 -15.28
C ASN A 141 18.76 0.84 -15.49
N GLY A 142 18.92 1.64 -14.43
CA GLY A 142 18.92 3.09 -14.53
C GLY A 142 20.16 3.57 -15.29
N PRO A 143 20.06 4.67 -16.06
CA PRO A 143 21.21 5.20 -16.78
C PRO A 143 22.32 5.53 -15.78
N SER A 144 23.50 4.94 -16.00
CA SER A 144 24.73 5.38 -15.35
C SER A 144 24.95 6.85 -15.76
N VAL A 145 24.83 7.77 -14.83
CA VAL A 145 25.18 9.18 -15.00
C VAL A 145 26.69 9.30 -14.89
#